data_7adad40cc37af5bd41c88c2c1531c894
#
_entry.id   7adad40cc37af5bd41c88c2c1531c894
#
_cell.length_a   1.000
_cell.length_b   1.000
_cell.length_c   1.000
_cell.angle_alpha   90.00
_cell.angle_beta   90.00
_cell.angle_gamma   90.00
#
_symmetry.space_group_name_H-M   'P 1'
#
loop_
_entity.id
_entity.type
_entity.pdbx_description
1 polymer ?
#
loop_
_entity_poly.entity_id
_entity_poly.type
_entity_poly.pdbx_seq_one_letter_code
_entity_poly.pdbx_strand_id
1 'polypeptide(L)'
;VAHAIATLGQQRGLRIQFYKPPVRTIVNGDDPGTNWSYGRQFAAAGGYALEIHFDAYGSAGVGSGLIPPLHRPFSRIDESLAQEFGAYPMNFRDMLGGPKRGIGLLEIGKLEGNLEASLRDPRTRQRTVQLIAWRVVNAIEAGMGRAGSPLARRWPPLNPPPDAAGTGRPVRDLQANSVGE
;
A
#
# COMPACT_ATOMS: atom_id res chain seq x y z
N VAL A 1 -3.60 -9.44 0.29
CA VAL A 1 -2.55 -8.49 0.68
C VAL A 1 -2.79 -8.00 2.10
N ALA A 2 -3.91 -7.34 2.42
CA ALA A 2 -4.16 -6.78 3.75
C ALA A 2 -4.01 -7.80 4.89
N HIS A 3 -4.52 -9.02 4.72
CA HIS A 3 -4.31 -10.11 5.69
C HIS A 3 -2.82 -10.43 5.88
N ALA A 4 -2.03 -10.49 4.81
CA ALA A 4 -0.59 -10.76 4.91
C ALA A 4 0.16 -9.63 5.64
N ILE A 5 -0.25 -8.37 5.43
CA ILE A 5 0.27 -7.21 6.17
C ILE A 5 -0.01 -7.38 7.68
N ALA A 6 -1.24 -7.71 8.04
CA ALA A 6 -1.60 -7.90 9.44
C ALA A 6 -0.82 -9.07 10.08
N THR A 7 -0.74 -10.21 9.39
CA THR A 7 0.01 -11.38 9.87
C THR A 7 1.49 -11.04 10.11
N LEU A 8 2.15 -10.40 9.13
CA LEU A 8 3.55 -10.02 9.26
C LEU A 8 3.75 -8.97 10.37
N GLY A 9 2.86 -8.00 10.47
CA GLY A 9 2.90 -6.99 11.53
C GLY A 9 2.78 -7.62 12.92
N GLN A 10 1.86 -8.55 13.11
CA GLN A 10 1.70 -9.29 14.37
C GLN A 10 2.95 -10.11 14.72
N GLN A 11 3.54 -10.79 13.74
CA GLN A 11 4.80 -11.53 13.92
C GLN A 11 5.95 -10.62 14.37
N ARG A 12 5.90 -9.32 14.02
CA ARG A 12 6.86 -8.30 14.45
C ARG A 12 6.44 -7.53 15.71
N GLY A 13 5.39 -7.98 16.38
CA GLY A 13 4.91 -7.39 17.63
C GLY A 13 4.15 -6.07 17.45
N LEU A 14 3.58 -5.81 16.27
CA LEU A 14 2.64 -4.72 16.06
C LEU A 14 1.24 -5.13 16.51
N ARG A 15 0.51 -4.21 17.14
CA ARG A 15 -0.92 -4.37 17.43
C ARG A 15 -1.72 -3.99 16.18
N ILE A 16 -1.72 -4.87 15.21
CA ILE A 16 -2.40 -4.70 13.93
C ILE A 16 -3.44 -5.80 13.75
N GLN A 17 -4.57 -5.46 13.18
CA GLN A 17 -5.60 -6.43 12.85
C GLN A 17 -6.12 -6.24 11.42
N PHE A 18 -6.52 -7.32 10.82
CA PHE A 18 -7.23 -7.32 9.54
C PHE A 18 -8.73 -7.38 9.82
N TYR A 19 -9.45 -6.39 9.33
CA TYR A 19 -10.90 -6.39 9.36
C TYR A 19 -11.44 -6.85 8.01
N LYS A 20 -12.23 -7.91 8.04
CA LYS A 20 -12.99 -8.40 6.89
C LYS A 20 -14.44 -8.02 7.10
N PRO A 21 -14.98 -7.04 6.38
CA PRO A 21 -16.36 -6.60 6.58
C PRO A 21 -17.33 -7.70 6.18
N PRO A 22 -18.42 -7.92 6.95
CA PRO A 22 -19.50 -8.79 6.54
C PRO A 22 -20.27 -8.21 5.34
N VAL A 23 -20.32 -6.88 5.22
CA VAL A 23 -20.91 -6.17 4.09
C VAL A 23 -19.83 -5.88 3.06
N ARG A 24 -19.98 -6.45 1.87
CA ARG A 24 -18.98 -6.32 0.79
C ARG A 24 -19.25 -5.13 -0.14
N THR A 25 -20.51 -4.76 -0.30
CA THR A 25 -20.90 -3.64 -1.16
C THR A 25 -21.31 -2.49 -0.28
N ILE A 26 -20.59 -1.37 -0.40
CA ILE A 26 -20.91 -0.17 0.37
C ILE A 26 -21.95 0.63 -0.42
N VAL A 27 -23.18 0.59 0.04
CA VAL A 27 -24.28 1.45 -0.45
C VAL A 27 -24.32 2.73 0.37
N ASN A 28 -24.25 2.59 1.70
CA ASN A 28 -24.08 3.69 2.62
C ASN A 28 -22.87 3.39 3.52
N GLY A 29 -21.86 4.24 3.47
CA GLY A 29 -20.60 4.04 4.20
C GLY A 29 -20.72 4.15 5.72
N ASP A 30 -21.84 4.64 6.22
CA ASP A 30 -22.13 4.74 7.66
C ASP A 30 -22.87 3.53 8.22
N ASP A 31 -23.29 2.60 7.35
CA ASP A 31 -23.95 1.37 7.79
C ASP A 31 -23.00 0.52 8.64
N PRO A 32 -23.49 -0.04 9.75
CA PRO A 32 -22.73 -0.98 10.57
C PRO A 32 -22.26 -2.18 9.74
N GLY A 33 -21.05 -2.67 10.01
CA GLY A 33 -20.48 -3.81 9.30
C GLY A 33 -19.75 -3.47 8.00
N THR A 34 -19.78 -2.20 7.55
CA THR A 34 -18.90 -1.76 6.47
C THR A 34 -17.47 -1.54 6.99
N ASN A 35 -16.48 -1.67 6.10
CA ASN A 35 -15.10 -1.30 6.42
C ASN A 35 -14.98 0.19 6.79
N TRP A 36 -15.78 1.07 6.20
CA TRP A 36 -15.74 2.49 6.50
C TRP A 36 -16.29 2.82 7.88
N SER A 37 -17.41 2.21 8.28
CA SER A 37 -17.94 2.39 9.62
C SER A 37 -16.99 1.88 10.69
N TYR A 38 -16.43 0.67 10.49
CA TYR A 38 -15.45 0.09 11.39
C TYR A 38 -14.16 0.92 11.46
N GLY A 39 -13.60 1.28 10.31
CA GLY A 39 -12.37 2.08 10.23
C GLY A 39 -12.53 3.46 10.89
N ARG A 40 -13.69 4.12 10.71
CA ARG A 40 -14.02 5.38 11.37
C ARG A 40 -14.02 5.24 12.90
N GLN A 41 -14.67 4.20 13.41
CA GLN A 41 -14.74 3.94 14.86
C GLN A 41 -13.34 3.65 15.41
N PHE A 42 -12.57 2.83 14.71
CA PHE A 42 -11.19 2.50 15.08
C PHE A 42 -10.30 3.75 15.10
N ALA A 43 -10.42 4.60 14.08
CA ALA A 43 -9.68 5.85 14.00
C ALA A 43 -10.09 6.84 15.11
N ALA A 44 -11.38 6.94 15.43
CA ALA A 44 -11.89 7.77 16.52
C ALA A 44 -11.39 7.30 17.90
N ALA A 45 -11.15 6.01 18.06
CA ALA A 45 -10.55 5.42 19.25
C ALA A 45 -9.01 5.58 19.32
N GLY A 46 -8.41 6.36 18.41
CA GLY A 46 -6.97 6.63 18.38
C GLY A 46 -6.15 5.62 17.57
N GLY A 47 -6.78 4.65 16.93
CA GLY A 47 -6.11 3.71 16.03
C GLY A 47 -5.72 4.35 14.70
N TYR A 48 -4.79 3.74 13.99
CA TYR A 48 -4.46 4.08 12.61
C TYR A 48 -5.19 3.12 11.65
N ALA A 49 -6.25 3.61 11.02
CA ALA A 49 -7.02 2.83 10.06
C ALA A 49 -6.47 3.04 8.64
N LEU A 50 -6.25 1.95 7.90
CA LEU A 50 -5.69 1.97 6.54
C LEU A 50 -6.43 0.99 5.64
N GLU A 51 -6.90 1.47 4.51
CA GLU A 51 -7.37 0.64 3.39
C GLU A 51 -6.21 0.36 2.44
N ILE A 52 -6.14 -0.88 1.94
CA ILE A 52 -5.15 -1.30 0.96
C ILE A 52 -5.86 -1.49 -0.38
N HIS A 53 -5.48 -0.70 -1.34
CA HIS A 53 -6.04 -0.65 -2.68
C HIS A 53 -5.00 -0.94 -3.76
N PHE A 54 -5.51 -1.15 -4.96
CA PHE A 54 -4.74 -1.18 -6.20
C PHE A 54 -5.41 -0.21 -7.16
N ASP A 55 -4.64 0.73 -7.68
CA ASP A 55 -5.16 1.75 -8.59
C ASP A 55 -5.64 1.11 -9.89
N ALA A 56 -6.96 1.11 -10.06
CA ALA A 56 -7.65 0.55 -11.23
C ALA A 56 -8.17 1.65 -12.17
N TYR A 57 -7.66 2.87 -12.07
CA TYR A 57 -8.14 4.01 -12.85
C TYR A 57 -7.54 4.07 -14.28
N GLY A 58 -7.05 2.96 -14.79
CA GLY A 58 -6.49 2.85 -16.13
C GLY A 58 -5.31 3.79 -16.38
N SER A 59 -5.23 4.36 -17.57
CA SER A 59 -4.13 5.26 -17.95
C SER A 59 -4.09 6.57 -17.14
N ALA A 60 -5.23 7.00 -16.58
CA ALA A 60 -5.31 8.20 -15.75
C ALA A 60 -4.88 7.94 -14.29
N GLY A 61 -4.71 6.69 -13.88
CA GLY A 61 -4.25 6.34 -12.55
C GLY A 61 -2.80 6.74 -12.32
N VAL A 62 -2.52 7.25 -11.11
CA VAL A 62 -1.18 7.68 -10.70
C VAL A 62 -0.29 6.46 -10.35
N GLY A 63 -0.91 5.35 -9.99
CA GLY A 63 -0.23 4.12 -9.60
C GLY A 63 -0.14 3.95 -8.10
N SER A 64 1.06 4.00 -7.50
CA SER A 64 1.23 3.87 -6.06
C SER A 64 1.16 5.22 -5.34
N GLY A 65 0.77 5.18 -4.07
CA GLY A 65 0.83 6.35 -3.21
C GLY A 65 -0.16 6.32 -2.07
N LEU A 66 0.13 7.13 -1.06
CA LEU A 66 -0.75 7.30 0.10
C LEU A 66 -1.70 8.47 -0.11
N ILE A 67 -2.97 8.24 0.15
CA ILE A 67 -4.00 9.25 0.35
C ILE A 67 -4.28 9.30 1.85
N PRO A 68 -3.77 10.30 2.57
CA PRO A 68 -3.92 10.34 4.03
C PRO A 68 -5.33 10.73 4.44
N PRO A 69 -5.74 10.44 5.70
CA PRO A 69 -7.03 10.84 6.23
C PRO A 69 -7.29 12.34 6.14
N LEU A 70 -8.50 12.75 5.73
CA LEU A 70 -8.84 14.17 5.54
C LEU A 70 -8.79 14.97 6.85
N HIS A 71 -9.34 14.42 7.93
CA HIS A 71 -9.56 15.12 9.21
C HIS A 71 -8.49 14.82 10.26
N ARG A 72 -7.38 14.23 9.86
CA ARG A 72 -6.23 13.98 10.72
C ARG A 72 -5.06 14.83 10.28
N PRO A 73 -4.28 15.35 11.23
CA PRO A 73 -2.95 15.84 10.88
C PRO A 73 -2.14 14.66 10.33
N PHE A 74 -1.17 14.93 9.45
CA PHE A 74 -0.23 13.93 9.00
C PHE A 74 0.48 13.30 10.19
N SER A 75 0.39 11.99 10.29
CA SER A 75 1.13 11.23 11.28
C SER A 75 2.48 10.79 10.70
N ARG A 76 3.41 10.40 11.57
CA ARG A 76 4.68 9.81 11.11
C ARG A 76 4.49 8.53 10.28
N ILE A 77 3.38 7.81 10.51
CA ILE A 77 3.03 6.65 9.70
C ILE A 77 2.62 7.10 8.30
N ASP A 78 1.82 8.18 8.18
CA ASP A 78 1.46 8.75 6.88
C ASP A 78 2.70 9.19 6.10
N GLU A 79 3.61 9.90 6.76
CA GLU A 79 4.87 10.35 6.16
C GLU A 79 5.71 9.18 5.66
N SER A 80 5.86 8.15 6.47
CA SER A 80 6.66 6.98 6.13
C SER A 80 6.05 6.14 5.00
N LEU A 81 4.73 5.98 4.99
CA LEU A 81 4.02 5.33 3.88
C LEU A 81 4.14 6.14 2.59
N ALA A 82 4.04 7.47 2.67
CA ALA A 82 4.23 8.34 1.51
C ALA A 82 5.67 8.34 1.00
N GLN A 83 6.67 8.20 1.86
CA GLN A 83 8.07 8.02 1.46
C GLN A 83 8.30 6.71 0.71
N GLU A 84 7.66 5.63 1.15
CA GLU A 84 7.84 4.30 0.55
C GLU A 84 7.04 4.11 -0.74
N PHE A 85 5.82 4.62 -0.82
CA PHE A 85 4.89 4.37 -1.92
C PHE A 85 4.63 5.60 -2.80
N GLY A 86 5.02 6.77 -2.36
CA GLY A 86 4.68 8.05 -2.97
C GLY A 86 3.47 8.72 -2.32
N ALA A 87 3.28 9.99 -2.64
CA ALA A 87 2.08 10.75 -2.29
C ALA A 87 1.11 10.73 -3.46
N TYR A 88 -0.11 10.25 -3.23
CA TYR A 88 -1.17 10.33 -4.22
C TYR A 88 -1.70 11.77 -4.30
N PRO A 89 -2.23 12.24 -5.45
CA PRO A 89 -2.74 13.61 -5.56
C PRO A 89 -3.77 13.95 -4.49
N MET A 90 -3.58 15.07 -3.82
CA MET A 90 -4.34 15.45 -2.62
C MET A 90 -5.82 15.69 -2.87
N ASN A 91 -6.22 16.04 -4.10
CA ASN A 91 -7.62 16.22 -4.48
C ASN A 91 -8.47 14.95 -4.29
N PHE A 92 -7.84 13.77 -4.30
CA PHE A 92 -8.54 12.50 -4.03
C PHE A 92 -9.01 12.37 -2.58
N ARG A 93 -8.39 13.07 -1.62
CA ARG A 93 -8.84 13.06 -0.21
C ARG A 93 -10.28 13.50 -0.06
N ASP A 94 -10.67 14.54 -0.81
CA ASP A 94 -12.00 15.14 -0.73
C ASP A 94 -13.05 14.34 -1.51
N MET A 95 -12.61 13.46 -2.39
CA MET A 95 -13.50 12.66 -3.23
C MET A 95 -13.81 11.28 -2.62
N LEU A 96 -12.86 10.69 -1.93
CA LEU A 96 -12.95 9.29 -1.48
C LEU A 96 -13.59 9.15 -0.11
N GLY A 97 -14.37 8.08 0.04
CA GLY A 97 -15.16 7.83 1.25
C GLY A 97 -14.33 7.45 2.47
N GLY A 98 -13.26 6.69 2.30
CA GLY A 98 -12.34 6.31 3.37
C GLY A 98 -11.63 7.51 4.00
N PRO A 99 -10.90 8.33 3.22
CA PRO A 99 -10.24 9.54 3.73
C PRO A 99 -11.17 10.50 4.46
N LYS A 100 -12.38 10.72 3.95
CA LYS A 100 -13.42 11.56 4.62
C LYS A 100 -13.80 11.04 6.01
N ARG A 101 -13.61 9.76 6.27
CA ARG A 101 -13.96 9.10 7.54
C ARG A 101 -12.75 8.87 8.47
N GLY A 102 -11.63 9.50 8.16
CA GLY A 102 -10.43 9.35 8.97
C GLY A 102 -9.63 8.07 8.71
N ILE A 103 -9.83 7.45 7.55
CA ILE A 103 -9.14 6.23 7.11
C ILE A 103 -8.13 6.61 6.04
N GLY A 104 -6.86 6.23 6.21
CA GLY A 104 -5.87 6.34 5.13
C GLY A 104 -6.17 5.33 4.02
N LEU A 105 -5.82 5.68 2.80
CA LEU A 105 -5.93 4.78 1.66
C LEU A 105 -4.58 4.66 0.97
N LEU A 106 -4.07 3.45 0.89
CA LEU A 106 -2.79 3.16 0.26
C LEU A 106 -3.00 2.43 -1.06
N GLU A 107 -2.71 3.13 -2.15
CA GLU A 107 -2.59 2.51 -3.46
C GLU A 107 -1.21 1.83 -3.57
N ILE A 108 -1.20 0.53 -3.70
CA ILE A 108 0.04 -0.27 -3.79
C ILE A 108 0.72 -0.07 -5.15
N GLY A 109 -0.07 0.09 -6.18
CA GLY A 109 0.37 0.25 -7.56
C GLY A 109 -0.79 0.07 -8.52
N LYS A 110 -0.55 0.27 -9.81
CA LYS A 110 -1.56 -0.01 -10.84
C LYS A 110 -1.92 -1.49 -10.84
N LEU A 111 -3.21 -1.78 -10.90
CA LEU A 111 -3.72 -3.15 -10.99
C LEU A 111 -3.41 -3.79 -12.35
N GLU A 112 -2.93 -3.03 -13.29
CA GLU A 112 -2.62 -3.44 -14.64
C GLU A 112 -1.15 -3.84 -14.81
N GLY A 113 -0.87 -4.61 -15.84
CA GLY A 113 0.49 -4.95 -16.25
C GLY A 113 1.18 -5.95 -15.32
N ASN A 114 2.44 -5.71 -15.02
CA ASN A 114 3.28 -6.68 -14.30
C ASN A 114 2.81 -6.99 -12.88
N LEU A 115 2.23 -6.03 -12.18
CA LEU A 115 1.73 -6.25 -10.82
C LEU A 115 0.52 -7.19 -10.85
N GLU A 116 -0.44 -6.96 -11.73
CA GLU A 116 -1.59 -7.82 -11.91
C GLU A 116 -1.16 -9.22 -12.35
N ALA A 117 -0.28 -9.33 -13.35
CA ALA A 117 0.25 -10.61 -13.82
C ALA A 117 0.90 -11.38 -12.67
N SER A 118 1.72 -10.73 -11.85
CA SER A 118 2.39 -11.35 -10.70
C SER A 118 1.43 -11.79 -9.60
N LEU A 119 0.31 -11.09 -9.42
CA LEU A 119 -0.72 -11.46 -8.44
C LEU A 119 -1.66 -12.56 -8.96
N ARG A 120 -1.84 -12.67 -10.27
CA ARG A 120 -2.66 -13.70 -10.89
C ARG A 120 -1.92 -15.02 -11.04
N ASP A 121 -0.62 -15.01 -11.32
CA ASP A 121 0.18 -16.24 -11.47
C ASP A 121 0.40 -16.91 -10.09
N PRO A 122 -0.06 -18.16 -9.91
CA PRO A 122 0.13 -18.90 -8.66
C PRO A 122 1.59 -19.04 -8.23
N ARG A 123 2.53 -19.06 -9.18
CA ARG A 123 3.97 -19.21 -8.91
C ARG A 123 4.61 -17.96 -8.30
N THR A 124 4.10 -16.79 -8.64
CA THR A 124 4.64 -15.50 -8.20
C THR A 124 3.78 -14.80 -7.16
N ARG A 125 2.49 -15.13 -7.08
CA ARG A 125 1.51 -14.49 -6.20
C ARG A 125 1.97 -14.40 -4.75
N GLN A 126 2.37 -15.52 -4.17
CA GLN A 126 2.74 -15.56 -2.76
C GLN A 126 3.92 -14.61 -2.46
N ARG A 127 4.94 -14.65 -3.31
CA ARG A 127 6.10 -13.78 -3.18
C ARG A 127 5.73 -12.31 -3.34
N THR A 128 4.92 -11.98 -4.34
CA THR A 128 4.45 -10.61 -4.57
C THR A 128 3.67 -10.08 -3.35
N VAL A 129 2.74 -10.89 -2.81
CA VAL A 129 1.99 -10.54 -1.60
C VAL A 129 2.91 -10.34 -0.39
N GLN A 130 3.91 -11.20 -0.21
CA GLN A 130 4.87 -11.08 0.89
C GLN A 130 5.76 -9.84 0.75
N LEU A 131 6.20 -9.50 -0.46
CA LEU A 131 6.98 -8.30 -0.72
C LEU A 131 6.18 -7.03 -0.40
N ILE A 132 4.93 -6.97 -0.84
CA ILE A 132 4.05 -5.86 -0.53
C ILE A 132 3.85 -5.75 0.99
N ALA A 133 3.55 -6.86 1.66
CA ALA A 133 3.36 -6.87 3.11
C ALA A 133 4.62 -6.38 3.85
N TRP A 134 5.79 -6.82 3.41
CA TRP A 134 7.06 -6.40 3.99
C TRP A 134 7.30 -4.89 3.84
N ARG A 135 7.05 -4.33 2.65
CA ARG A 135 7.19 -2.88 2.40
C ARG A 135 6.26 -2.08 3.29
N VAL A 136 4.99 -2.46 3.35
CA VAL A 136 3.99 -1.74 4.17
C VAL A 136 4.32 -1.82 5.66
N VAL A 137 4.68 -3.01 6.17
CA VAL A 137 5.03 -3.17 7.59
C VAL A 137 6.29 -2.39 7.95
N ASN A 138 7.31 -2.39 7.09
CA ASN A 138 8.51 -1.58 7.32
C ASN A 138 8.20 -0.09 7.39
N ALA A 139 7.35 0.40 6.50
CA ALA A 139 6.93 1.81 6.53
C ALA A 139 6.16 2.14 7.81
N ILE A 140 5.25 1.26 8.25
CA ILE A 140 4.53 1.43 9.52
C ILE A 140 5.51 1.45 10.71
N GLU A 141 6.45 0.51 10.77
CA GLU A 141 7.46 0.45 11.84
C GLU A 141 8.34 1.70 11.86
N ALA A 142 8.75 2.19 10.70
CA ALA A 142 9.52 3.42 10.57
C ALA A 142 8.73 4.62 11.12
N GLY A 143 7.47 4.76 10.73
CA GLY A 143 6.59 5.80 11.23
C GLY A 143 6.30 5.73 12.74
N MET A 144 6.39 4.53 13.32
CA MET A 144 6.30 4.32 14.76
C MET A 144 7.63 4.54 15.52
N GLY A 145 8.69 4.92 14.83
CA GLY A 145 10.03 5.05 15.41
C GLY A 145 10.69 3.71 15.74
N ARG A 146 10.17 2.60 15.21
CA ARG A 146 10.72 1.24 15.41
C ARG A 146 11.65 0.78 14.29
N ALA A 147 11.92 1.65 13.32
CA ALA A 147 12.83 1.38 12.22
C ALA A 147 14.24 1.11 12.73
N GLY A 148 14.76 -0.05 12.41
CA GLY A 148 16.08 -0.48 12.86
C GLY A 148 16.09 -1.77 13.64
N SER A 149 14.92 -2.37 13.93
CA SER A 149 14.87 -3.75 14.41
C SER A 149 15.68 -4.65 13.47
N PRO A 150 16.55 -5.54 13.98
CA PRO A 150 17.26 -6.51 13.15
C PRO A 150 16.34 -7.34 12.26
N LEU A 151 15.08 -7.51 12.67
CA LEU A 151 14.04 -8.20 11.91
C LEU A 151 13.51 -7.35 10.73
N ALA A 152 13.51 -6.04 10.86
CA ALA A 152 13.09 -5.15 9.78
C ALA A 152 14.06 -5.17 8.58
N ARG A 153 15.34 -5.44 8.82
CA ARG A 153 16.39 -5.48 7.78
C ARG A 153 16.56 -6.83 7.10
N ARG A 154 15.97 -7.89 7.65
CA ARG A 154 16.05 -9.22 7.05
C ARG A 154 14.78 -9.49 6.23
N TRP A 155 14.78 -9.03 4.99
CA TRP A 155 14.10 -9.80 3.98
C TRP A 155 14.84 -11.12 3.85
N PRO A 156 14.20 -12.27 4.11
CA PRO A 156 14.86 -13.53 3.80
C PRO A 156 15.20 -13.46 2.29
N PRO A 157 16.43 -13.80 1.90
CA PRO A 157 16.76 -13.94 0.49
C PRO A 157 15.95 -15.12 -0.05
N LEU A 158 14.72 -14.82 -0.44
CA LEU A 158 14.00 -15.71 -1.34
C LEU A 158 14.83 -15.68 -2.60
N ASN A 159 15.32 -16.84 -3.03
CA ASN A 159 16.00 -16.97 -4.31
C ASN A 159 15.24 -16.13 -5.34
N PRO A 160 15.89 -15.17 -6.00
CA PRO A 160 15.24 -14.42 -7.05
C PRO A 160 14.62 -15.43 -8.03
N PRO A 161 13.45 -15.16 -8.61
CA PRO A 161 12.94 -16.01 -9.68
C PRO A 161 14.05 -16.11 -10.74
N PRO A 162 14.21 -17.26 -11.40
CA PRO A 162 15.28 -17.48 -12.37
C PRO A 162 15.38 -16.39 -13.47
N ASP A 163 14.31 -15.65 -13.68
CA ASP A 163 14.19 -14.56 -14.63
C ASP A 163 14.58 -13.17 -14.09
N ALA A 164 14.71 -12.99 -12.78
CA ALA A 164 15.19 -11.73 -12.22
C ALA A 164 16.73 -11.55 -12.34
N ALA A 165 17.45 -12.62 -12.64
CA ALA A 165 18.89 -12.59 -12.87
C ALA A 165 19.27 -12.18 -14.31
N GLY A 166 18.30 -11.94 -15.19
CA GLY A 166 18.49 -11.84 -16.64
C GLY A 166 18.31 -10.47 -17.30
N THR A 167 18.02 -9.39 -16.59
CA THR A 167 17.88 -8.07 -17.24
C THR A 167 18.60 -6.94 -16.53
N GLY A 168 19.84 -7.18 -16.16
CA GLY A 168 20.80 -6.12 -15.90
C GLY A 168 21.28 -5.48 -17.20
N ARG A 169 20.39 -5.02 -18.07
CA ARG A 169 20.76 -4.04 -19.09
C ARG A 169 20.62 -2.66 -18.46
N PRO A 170 21.71 -1.89 -18.40
CA PRO A 170 21.61 -0.49 -18.06
C PRO A 170 20.67 0.17 -19.09
N VAL A 171 19.69 0.91 -18.60
CA VAL A 171 18.93 1.84 -19.43
C VAL A 171 19.95 2.81 -20.01
N ARG A 172 20.31 2.63 -21.26
CA ARG A 172 21.07 3.64 -22.00
C ARG A 172 20.14 4.82 -22.21
N ASP A 173 20.62 5.95 -21.78
CA ASP A 173 20.06 7.26 -22.06
C ASP A 173 19.60 7.35 -23.52
N LEU A 174 18.30 7.54 -23.68
CA LEU A 174 17.76 8.06 -24.91
C LEU A 174 18.06 9.57 -24.95
N GLN A 175 19.29 9.91 -25.30
CA GLN A 175 19.60 11.26 -25.72
C GLN A 175 18.78 11.58 -26.97
N ALA A 176 18.09 12.70 -26.87
CA ALA A 176 17.37 13.35 -27.93
C ALA A 176 18.29 13.54 -29.15
N ASN A 177 17.96 12.93 -30.27
CA ASN A 177 18.42 13.38 -31.55
C ASN A 177 17.43 14.41 -32.11
N SER A 178 17.75 15.67 -31.88
CA SER A 178 17.31 16.76 -32.74
C SER A 178 17.96 16.57 -34.10
N VAL A 179 17.19 16.33 -35.14
CA VAL A 179 17.61 16.55 -36.51
C VAL A 179 16.63 17.52 -37.12
N GLY A 180 17.17 18.70 -37.41
CA GLY A 180 16.54 19.63 -38.31
C GLY A 180 16.68 19.15 -39.74
N GLU A 181 15.75 19.46 -40.50
CA GLU A 181 15.64 20.07 -41.83
C GLU A 181 14.19 19.94 -42.28
#